data_bafc483476a314fc84ed129dade6a6c2
#
_entry.id   bafc483476a314fc84ed129dade6a6c2
#
_cell.length_a   1.000
_cell.length_b   1.000
_cell.length_c   1.000
_cell.angle_alpha   90.00
_cell.angle_beta   90.00
_cell.angle_gamma   90.00
#
_symmetry.space_group_name_H-M   'P 1'
#
loop_
_entity.id
_entity.type
_entity.pdbx_description
1 polymer ?
#
loop_
_entity_poly.entity_id
_entity_poly.type
_entity_poly.pdbx_seq_one_letter_code
_entity_poly.pdbx_strand_id
1 'polypeptide(L)'
;GNKLNQQSRTVHWEAGAINGFLDFVSRRGFVVYRIPPKLLPKETRNFRAYIFTDDEIKRMLFSADHVPFTEQNPVRHYQIPVMFRILFNCGVRTSELLNLRMCDVDLAQNVFTILDTKFHKNRLVSFSDAVAESLTQYLEVFPPKPADSLIFPSFHPRGNGERYSASWLHTQFRQLLRMSSIPYGGPGKGPRPHDIRHTFAVHCLNNWVLSGEDLTVALPVLSRYLGHNGLAGTQKYLQLTAQMYPHIVARLEAQFGGLIPPLEVSDESI
;
A
#
# COMPACT_ATOMS: atom_id res chain seq x y z
N GLY A 1 10.47 -4.66 -31.89
CA GLY A 1 10.97 -5.03 -30.58
C GLY A 1 9.84 -5.49 -29.67
N ASN A 2 9.95 -6.61 -29.10
CA ASN A 2 9.17 -7.43 -28.18
C ASN A 2 8.09 -6.74 -27.32
N LYS A 3 6.88 -6.58 -27.86
CA LYS A 3 5.66 -6.32 -27.06
C LYS A 3 4.94 -7.62 -26.62
N LEU A 4 5.50 -8.79 -26.88
CA LEU A 4 4.86 -10.08 -26.62
C LEU A 4 4.77 -10.50 -25.14
N ASN A 5 5.37 -9.72 -24.21
CA ASN A 5 5.36 -9.99 -22.77
C ASN A 5 4.72 -8.89 -21.93
N GLN A 6 3.93 -7.99 -22.51
CA GLN A 6 3.18 -7.02 -21.72
C GLN A 6 2.06 -7.72 -20.97
N GLN A 7 1.92 -7.43 -19.66
CA GLN A 7 0.80 -7.92 -18.86
C GLN A 7 -0.52 -7.45 -19.50
N SER A 8 -1.51 -8.31 -19.60
CA SER A 8 -2.82 -8.04 -20.21
C SER A 8 -3.43 -6.71 -19.75
N ARG A 9 -3.25 -6.35 -18.48
CA ARG A 9 -3.72 -5.09 -17.89
C ARG A 9 -3.07 -3.85 -18.48
N THR A 10 -1.78 -3.89 -18.82
CA THR A 10 -1.09 -2.78 -19.49
C THR A 10 -1.66 -2.55 -20.88
N VAL A 11 -1.93 -3.64 -21.62
CA VAL A 11 -2.54 -3.56 -22.95
C VAL A 11 -3.95 -2.96 -22.88
N HIS A 12 -4.77 -3.36 -21.90
CA HIS A 12 -6.09 -2.77 -21.68
C HIS A 12 -6.01 -1.28 -21.34
N TRP A 13 -5.05 -0.86 -20.52
CA TRP A 13 -4.87 0.55 -20.17
C TRP A 13 -4.44 1.38 -21.37
N GLU A 14 -3.48 0.88 -22.17
CA GLU A 14 -3.02 1.53 -23.41
C GLU A 14 -4.17 1.65 -24.42
N ALA A 15 -4.93 0.56 -24.62
CA ALA A 15 -6.11 0.57 -25.50
C ALA A 15 -7.18 1.56 -25.02
N GLY A 16 -7.40 1.65 -23.72
CA GLY A 16 -8.31 2.63 -23.12
C GLY A 16 -7.88 4.07 -23.37
N ALA A 17 -6.59 4.38 -23.23
CA ALA A 17 -6.04 5.70 -23.53
C ALA A 17 -6.17 6.04 -25.02
N ILE A 18 -5.87 5.10 -25.92
CA ILE A 18 -6.02 5.26 -27.37
C ILE A 18 -7.50 5.47 -27.74
N ASN A 19 -8.41 4.66 -27.22
CA ASN A 19 -9.85 4.82 -27.47
C ASN A 19 -10.39 6.15 -26.95
N GLY A 20 -9.90 6.64 -25.79
CA GLY A 20 -10.25 7.97 -25.29
C GLY A 20 -9.82 9.11 -26.23
N PHE A 21 -8.63 8.99 -26.81
CA PHE A 21 -8.16 9.94 -27.83
C PHE A 21 -9.00 9.84 -29.13
N LEU A 22 -9.31 8.62 -29.58
CA LEU A 22 -10.15 8.41 -30.77
C LEU A 22 -11.55 8.99 -30.57
N ASP A 23 -12.12 8.89 -29.36
CA ASP A 23 -13.40 9.51 -29.02
C ASP A 23 -13.36 11.05 -29.12
N PHE A 24 -12.27 11.64 -28.65
CA PHE A 24 -12.07 13.07 -28.80
C PHE A 24 -12.00 13.51 -30.28
N VAL A 25 -11.28 12.76 -31.11
CA VAL A 25 -11.16 13.03 -32.57
C VAL A 25 -12.50 12.82 -33.29
N SER A 26 -13.24 11.75 -32.92
CA SER A 26 -14.58 11.47 -33.47
C SER A 26 -15.58 12.61 -33.23
N ARG A 27 -15.55 13.20 -32.01
CA ARG A 27 -16.41 14.35 -31.67
C ARG A 27 -16.10 15.60 -32.50
N ARG A 28 -14.97 15.64 -33.19
CA ARG A 28 -14.57 16.72 -34.14
C ARG A 28 -14.91 16.42 -35.59
N GLY A 29 -15.71 15.36 -35.84
CA GLY A 29 -16.20 14.99 -37.15
C GLY A 29 -15.29 14.06 -37.95
N PHE A 30 -14.20 13.54 -37.37
CA PHE A 30 -13.35 12.58 -38.06
C PHE A 30 -13.87 11.16 -37.92
N VAL A 31 -13.81 10.40 -38.98
CA VAL A 31 -14.13 8.94 -38.93
C VAL A 31 -12.94 8.22 -38.29
N VAL A 32 -13.19 7.49 -37.19
CA VAL A 32 -12.16 6.79 -36.44
C VAL A 32 -12.56 5.34 -36.22
N TYR A 33 -11.58 4.44 -36.16
CA TYR A 33 -11.77 3.04 -35.79
C TYR A 33 -11.32 2.83 -34.35
N ARG A 34 -12.24 2.43 -33.48
CA ARG A 34 -11.95 2.08 -32.08
C ARG A 34 -11.39 0.67 -31.97
N ILE A 35 -10.47 0.47 -31.02
CA ILE A 35 -9.97 -0.86 -30.68
C ILE A 35 -11.10 -1.63 -29.99
N PRO A 36 -11.66 -2.68 -30.60
CA PRO A 36 -12.75 -3.43 -29.99
C PRO A 36 -12.24 -4.30 -28.82
N PRO A 37 -13.03 -4.46 -27.74
CA PRO A 37 -12.63 -5.24 -26.55
C PRO A 37 -12.21 -6.69 -26.87
N LYS A 38 -12.81 -7.29 -27.89
CA LYS A 38 -12.50 -8.66 -28.34
C LYS A 38 -11.08 -8.87 -28.86
N LEU A 39 -10.38 -7.79 -29.23
CA LEU A 39 -8.98 -7.85 -29.66
C LEU A 39 -8.00 -7.72 -28.48
N LEU A 40 -8.50 -7.44 -27.29
CA LEU A 40 -7.67 -7.32 -26.08
C LEU A 40 -7.49 -8.69 -25.44
N PRO A 41 -6.30 -8.97 -24.88
CA PRO A 41 -6.05 -10.22 -24.20
C PRO A 41 -6.98 -10.35 -22.99
N LYS A 42 -7.42 -11.56 -22.65
CA LYS A 42 -8.27 -11.81 -21.47
C LYS A 42 -7.57 -11.30 -20.20
N GLU A 43 -8.24 -10.45 -19.40
CA GLU A 43 -7.70 -9.98 -18.14
C GLU A 43 -7.61 -11.15 -17.14
N THR A 44 -6.41 -11.59 -16.83
CA THR A 44 -6.19 -12.54 -15.74
C THR A 44 -6.05 -11.77 -14.43
N ARG A 45 -7.11 -11.74 -13.61
CA ARG A 45 -7.12 -11.10 -12.28
C ARG A 45 -6.57 -12.04 -11.21
N ASN A 46 -5.36 -12.55 -11.36
CA ASN A 46 -4.76 -13.47 -10.39
C ASN A 46 -3.90 -12.75 -9.33
N PHE A 47 -4.23 -11.48 -9.02
CA PHE A 47 -3.52 -10.80 -7.96
C PHE A 47 -4.00 -11.27 -6.58
N ARG A 48 -3.14 -11.96 -5.84
CA ARG A 48 -3.31 -12.28 -4.43
C ARG A 48 -2.35 -11.43 -3.59
N ALA A 49 -2.90 -10.63 -2.67
CA ALA A 49 -2.06 -9.89 -1.73
C ALA A 49 -1.37 -10.88 -0.78
N TYR A 50 -0.11 -10.61 -0.46
CA TYR A 50 0.57 -11.30 0.61
C TYR A 50 0.19 -10.65 1.94
N ILE A 51 -0.28 -11.44 2.90
CA ILE A 51 -0.60 -10.96 4.25
C ILE A 51 0.46 -11.52 5.19
N PHE A 52 1.24 -10.60 5.78
CA PHE A 52 2.28 -10.96 6.73
C PHE A 52 1.67 -11.44 8.04
N THR A 53 2.22 -12.52 8.58
CA THR A 53 1.90 -12.98 9.93
C THR A 53 2.58 -12.09 10.98
N ASP A 54 2.11 -12.14 12.23
CA ASP A 54 2.72 -11.39 13.34
C ASP A 54 4.20 -11.75 13.53
N ASP A 55 4.56 -13.03 13.34
CA ASP A 55 5.95 -13.48 13.42
C ASP A 55 6.80 -12.90 12.28
N GLU A 56 6.29 -12.87 11.06
CA GLU A 56 6.99 -12.27 9.93
C GLU A 56 7.18 -10.76 10.11
N ILE A 57 6.18 -10.06 10.65
CA ILE A 57 6.28 -8.63 10.99
C ILE A 57 7.38 -8.42 12.04
N LYS A 58 7.39 -9.20 13.12
CA LYS A 58 8.41 -9.12 14.17
C LYS A 58 9.81 -9.35 13.60
N ARG A 59 9.99 -10.39 12.78
CA ARG A 59 11.28 -10.67 12.13
C ARG A 59 11.71 -9.56 11.17
N MET A 60 10.79 -8.97 10.42
CA MET A 60 11.08 -7.84 9.53
C MET A 60 11.48 -6.59 10.31
N LEU A 61 10.78 -6.27 11.40
CA LEU A 61 11.13 -5.12 12.25
C LEU A 61 12.47 -5.34 12.95
N PHE A 62 12.73 -6.54 13.45
CA PHE A 62 14.04 -6.91 14.00
C PHE A 62 15.15 -6.76 12.94
N SER A 63 14.91 -7.23 11.72
CA SER A 63 15.86 -7.08 10.61
C SER A 63 16.07 -5.61 10.22
N ALA A 64 15.02 -4.79 10.31
CA ALA A 64 15.12 -3.35 10.05
C ALA A 64 16.04 -2.65 11.07
N ASP A 65 15.95 -3.05 12.35
CA ASP A 65 16.80 -2.52 13.42
C ASP A 65 18.29 -2.92 13.26
N HIS A 66 18.55 -3.99 12.50
CA HIS A 66 19.90 -4.51 12.22
C HIS A 66 20.39 -4.22 10.80
N VAL A 67 19.81 -3.22 10.13
CA VAL A 67 20.32 -2.77 8.83
C VAL A 67 21.72 -2.16 9.00
N PRO A 68 22.74 -2.68 8.28
CA PRO A 68 24.11 -2.22 8.47
C PRO A 68 24.32 -0.78 7.98
N PHE A 69 25.22 -0.08 8.62
CA PHE A 69 25.75 1.19 8.13
C PHE A 69 26.36 1.02 6.73
N THR A 70 26.24 2.04 5.88
CA THR A 70 26.93 2.13 4.59
C THR A 70 27.37 3.56 4.34
N GLU A 71 28.60 3.73 3.83
CA GLU A 71 29.13 5.06 3.50
C GLU A 71 28.31 5.79 2.43
N GLN A 72 27.73 5.04 1.47
CA GLN A 72 26.90 5.60 0.40
C GLN A 72 25.57 6.19 0.90
N ASN A 73 25.09 5.73 2.06
CA ASN A 73 23.89 6.27 2.70
C ASN A 73 24.02 6.12 4.23
N PRO A 74 24.76 7.03 4.88
CA PRO A 74 25.15 6.91 6.28
C PRO A 74 23.98 6.98 7.26
N VAL A 75 22.82 7.47 6.83
CA VAL A 75 21.62 7.61 7.69
C VAL A 75 20.60 6.48 7.50
N ARG A 76 20.80 5.60 6.54
CA ARG A 76 19.86 4.54 6.17
C ARG A 76 19.47 3.66 7.36
N HIS A 77 20.44 3.29 8.19
CA HIS A 77 20.25 2.41 9.35
C HIS A 77 19.42 3.06 10.46
N TYR A 78 19.27 4.39 10.49
CA TYR A 78 18.32 5.09 11.35
C TYR A 78 16.95 5.22 10.70
N GLN A 79 16.88 5.39 9.38
CA GLN A 79 15.63 5.67 8.66
C GLN A 79 14.79 4.41 8.43
N ILE A 80 15.42 3.29 8.04
CA ILE A 80 14.72 2.05 7.72
C ILE A 80 13.89 1.49 8.89
N PRO A 81 14.39 1.43 10.12
CA PRO A 81 13.61 0.99 11.27
C PRO A 81 12.31 1.78 11.45
N VAL A 82 12.39 3.09 11.36
CA VAL A 82 11.23 4.00 11.56
C VAL A 82 10.27 3.92 10.38
N MET A 83 10.78 3.92 9.13
CA MET A 83 9.96 3.80 7.92
C MET A 83 9.08 2.54 7.95
N PHE A 84 9.66 1.39 8.31
CA PHE A 84 8.92 0.14 8.32
C PHE A 84 7.95 0.03 9.49
N ARG A 85 8.28 0.61 10.66
CA ARG A 85 7.31 0.75 11.77
C ARG A 85 6.10 1.58 11.35
N ILE A 86 6.31 2.71 10.70
CA ILE A 86 5.20 3.54 10.18
C ILE A 86 4.37 2.78 9.15
N LEU A 87 5.01 2.06 8.21
CA LEU A 87 4.28 1.29 7.20
C LEU A 87 3.40 0.20 7.83
N PHE A 88 3.93 -0.58 8.78
CA PHE A 88 3.18 -1.65 9.45
C PHE A 88 2.13 -1.14 10.42
N ASN A 89 2.42 -0.06 11.16
CA ASN A 89 1.52 0.47 12.18
C ASN A 89 0.39 1.34 11.60
N CYS A 90 0.67 2.08 10.51
CA CYS A 90 -0.27 3.07 9.97
C CYS A 90 -0.88 2.66 8.63
N GLY A 91 -0.33 1.65 7.95
CA GLY A 91 -0.83 1.23 6.65
C GLY A 91 -0.81 2.32 5.57
N VAL A 92 0.02 3.35 5.70
CA VAL A 92 0.16 4.43 4.70
C VAL A 92 0.74 3.90 3.39
N ARG A 93 0.48 4.62 2.27
CA ARG A 93 1.12 4.28 1.00
C ARG A 93 2.62 4.60 1.06
N THR A 94 3.42 3.83 0.33
CA THR A 94 4.88 4.08 0.25
C THR A 94 5.20 5.50 -0.25
N SER A 95 4.41 6.03 -1.18
CA SER A 95 4.56 7.40 -1.66
C SER A 95 4.20 8.44 -0.61
N GLU A 96 3.22 8.18 0.25
CA GLU A 96 2.83 9.05 1.35
C GLU A 96 3.95 9.13 2.40
N LEU A 97 4.48 7.97 2.82
CA LEU A 97 5.61 7.90 3.72
C LEU A 97 6.83 8.70 3.20
N LEU A 98 7.18 8.49 1.93
CA LEU A 98 8.36 9.14 1.33
C LEU A 98 8.18 10.65 1.10
N ASN A 99 6.95 11.16 1.10
CA ASN A 99 6.64 12.58 0.99
C ASN A 99 6.39 13.27 2.34
N LEU A 100 6.38 12.53 3.45
CA LEU A 100 6.07 13.06 4.78
C LEU A 100 7.06 14.14 5.18
N ARG A 101 6.55 15.29 5.64
CA ARG A 101 7.31 16.47 6.06
C ARG A 101 7.22 16.67 7.56
N MET A 102 8.11 17.49 8.12
CA MET A 102 8.10 17.82 9.53
C MET A 102 6.78 18.45 9.97
N CYS A 103 6.19 19.35 9.15
CA CYS A 103 4.88 19.98 9.42
C CYS A 103 3.71 19.00 9.37
N ASP A 104 3.89 17.81 8.81
CA ASP A 104 2.81 16.79 8.72
C ASP A 104 2.73 15.91 9.97
N VAL A 105 3.62 16.11 10.96
CA VAL A 105 3.73 15.27 12.15
C VAL A 105 3.36 16.03 13.40
N ASP A 106 2.37 15.53 14.11
CA ASP A 106 2.02 15.96 15.45
C ASP A 106 2.38 14.85 16.45
N LEU A 107 3.53 14.98 17.10
CA LEU A 107 3.98 14.04 18.12
C LEU A 107 3.20 14.14 19.43
N ALA A 108 2.54 15.29 19.69
CA ALA A 108 1.74 15.46 20.91
C ALA A 108 0.40 14.74 20.82
N GLN A 109 -0.14 14.64 19.59
CA GLN A 109 -1.40 13.94 19.31
C GLN A 109 -1.18 12.54 18.69
N ASN A 110 0.06 12.14 18.40
CA ASN A 110 0.40 10.91 17.68
C ASN A 110 -0.33 10.80 16.33
N VAL A 111 -0.28 11.85 15.51
CA VAL A 111 -1.01 11.92 14.25
C VAL A 111 -0.14 12.40 13.10
N PHE A 112 -0.26 11.76 11.95
CA PHE A 112 0.22 12.27 10.67
C PHE A 112 -0.92 12.94 9.90
N THR A 113 -0.66 14.09 9.30
CA THR A 113 -1.52 14.72 8.29
C THR A 113 -1.08 14.24 6.91
N ILE A 114 -1.83 13.34 6.30
CA ILE A 114 -1.51 12.84 4.96
C ILE A 114 -2.23 13.70 3.92
N LEU A 115 -1.43 14.40 3.10
CA LEU A 115 -1.91 15.25 2.03
C LEU A 115 -2.18 14.42 0.77
N ASP A 116 -3.44 14.40 0.28
CA ASP A 116 -3.78 13.77 -1.00
C ASP A 116 -3.82 14.82 -2.11
N THR A 117 -2.72 14.92 -2.85
CA THR A 117 -2.58 15.85 -3.98
C THR A 117 -3.51 15.52 -5.14
N LYS A 118 -3.96 14.27 -5.27
CA LYS A 118 -4.77 13.83 -6.41
C LYS A 118 -6.26 14.22 -6.29
N PHE A 119 -6.80 14.26 -5.06
CA PHE A 119 -8.22 14.53 -4.81
C PHE A 119 -8.45 15.64 -3.77
N HIS A 120 -7.40 16.35 -3.34
CA HIS A 120 -7.43 17.40 -2.30
C HIS A 120 -8.14 16.96 -1.01
N LYS A 121 -8.09 15.67 -0.69
CA LYS A 121 -8.65 15.08 0.53
C LYS A 121 -7.56 14.71 1.50
N ASN A 122 -7.23 15.64 2.38
CA ASN A 122 -6.33 15.35 3.48
C ASN A 122 -7.01 14.42 4.47
N ARG A 123 -6.20 13.56 5.12
CA ARG A 123 -6.67 12.72 6.19
C ARG A 123 -5.68 12.66 7.33
N LEU A 124 -6.19 12.46 8.51
CA LEU A 124 -5.41 12.19 9.70
C LEU A 124 -5.16 10.67 9.83
N VAL A 125 -3.95 10.30 10.18
CA VAL A 125 -3.52 8.92 10.39
C VAL A 125 -2.86 8.86 11.75
N SER A 126 -3.51 8.23 12.71
CA SER A 126 -2.96 8.03 14.05
C SER A 126 -1.86 6.95 14.02
N PHE A 127 -0.90 7.08 14.92
CA PHE A 127 0.16 6.09 15.14
C PHE A 127 0.30 5.79 16.64
N SER A 128 0.91 4.65 16.96
CA SER A 128 1.11 4.20 18.33
C SER A 128 2.27 4.93 19.01
N ASP A 129 2.29 4.88 20.35
CA ASP A 129 3.39 5.42 21.15
C ASP A 129 4.74 4.83 20.77
N ALA A 130 4.79 3.55 20.42
CA ALA A 130 6.02 2.90 19.95
C ALA A 130 6.54 3.50 18.63
N VAL A 131 5.66 3.97 17.74
CA VAL A 131 6.06 4.72 16.53
C VAL A 131 6.50 6.13 16.91
N ALA A 132 5.79 6.79 17.82
CA ALA A 132 6.15 8.12 18.33
C ALA A 132 7.57 8.10 18.93
N GLU A 133 7.85 7.14 19.79
CA GLU A 133 9.17 6.96 20.42
C GLU A 133 10.26 6.73 19.37
N SER A 134 10.05 5.80 18.45
CA SER A 134 11.00 5.51 17.38
C SER A 134 11.25 6.71 16.47
N LEU A 135 10.21 7.50 16.19
CA LEU A 135 10.33 8.71 15.38
C LEU A 135 11.06 9.82 16.13
N THR A 136 10.78 10.01 17.41
CA THR A 136 11.46 10.97 18.28
C THR A 136 12.95 10.66 18.34
N GLN A 137 13.32 9.42 18.65
CA GLN A 137 14.71 8.97 18.68
C GLN A 137 15.42 9.20 17.33
N TYR A 138 14.73 8.94 16.22
CA TYR A 138 15.27 9.22 14.90
C TYR A 138 15.51 10.73 14.68
N LEU A 139 14.56 11.57 15.08
CA LEU A 139 14.66 13.02 14.86
C LEU A 139 15.77 13.65 15.73
N GLU A 140 16.04 13.09 16.92
CA GLU A 140 17.11 13.54 17.82
C GLU A 140 18.53 13.29 17.26
N VAL A 141 18.68 12.32 16.34
CA VAL A 141 19.98 12.05 15.68
C VAL A 141 20.42 13.21 14.76
N PHE A 142 19.48 14.07 14.36
CA PHE A 142 19.72 15.15 13.40
C PHE A 142 19.45 16.51 14.02
N PRO A 143 20.12 17.57 13.53
CA PRO A 143 19.79 18.92 13.96
C PRO A 143 18.33 19.27 13.59
N PRO A 144 17.71 20.23 14.28
CA PRO A 144 16.38 20.71 13.98
C PRO A 144 16.24 21.08 12.50
N LYS A 145 15.13 20.63 11.88
CA LYS A 145 14.86 20.83 10.45
C LYS A 145 13.73 21.84 10.28
N PRO A 146 13.74 22.64 9.18
CA PRO A 146 12.59 23.45 8.79
C PRO A 146 11.29 22.61 8.67
N ALA A 147 10.16 23.24 8.91
CA ALA A 147 8.86 22.58 8.92
C ALA A 147 8.48 21.92 7.59
N ASP A 148 8.95 22.45 6.47
CA ASP A 148 8.73 21.92 5.12
C ASP A 148 9.72 20.84 4.69
N SER A 149 10.72 20.53 5.53
CA SER A 149 11.72 19.50 5.24
C SER A 149 11.09 18.10 5.27
N LEU A 150 11.58 17.21 4.39
CA LEU A 150 11.24 15.79 4.45
C LEU A 150 11.70 15.17 5.77
N ILE A 151 10.88 14.30 6.35
CA ILE A 151 11.26 13.48 7.50
C ILE A 151 12.41 12.54 7.11
N PHE A 152 12.29 11.90 5.94
CA PHE A 152 13.23 10.91 5.42
C PHE A 152 13.92 11.41 4.13
N PRO A 153 14.81 12.41 4.21
CA PRO A 153 15.56 12.85 3.05
C PRO A 153 16.63 11.81 2.67
N SER A 154 16.95 11.74 1.39
CA SER A 154 18.07 10.94 0.89
C SER A 154 19.40 11.64 1.19
N PHE A 155 20.35 10.90 1.72
CA PHE A 155 21.74 11.35 1.88
C PHE A 155 22.68 10.66 0.89
N HIS A 156 22.12 9.99 -0.11
CA HIS A 156 22.92 9.42 -1.18
C HIS A 156 23.51 10.55 -2.05
N PRO A 157 24.78 10.48 -2.50
CA PRO A 157 25.43 11.55 -3.26
C PRO A 157 24.67 12.02 -4.51
N ARG A 158 23.87 11.14 -5.14
CA ARG A 158 23.06 11.47 -6.34
C ARG A 158 21.69 12.08 -6.05
N GLY A 159 21.29 12.22 -4.77
CA GLY A 159 19.97 12.71 -4.38
C GLY A 159 19.98 13.28 -2.98
N ASN A 160 21.05 14.00 -2.62
CA ASN A 160 21.22 14.57 -1.30
C ASN A 160 20.12 15.59 -0.99
N GLY A 161 19.38 15.34 0.11
CA GLY A 161 18.25 16.18 0.55
C GLY A 161 16.93 15.90 -0.21
N GLU A 162 16.95 15.16 -1.30
CA GLU A 162 15.77 14.82 -2.05
C GLU A 162 15.01 13.61 -1.48
N ARG A 163 13.80 13.41 -1.97
CA ARG A 163 12.98 12.26 -1.62
C ARG A 163 13.55 10.97 -2.20
N TYR A 164 13.54 9.89 -1.44
CA TYR A 164 13.82 8.57 -1.99
C TYR A 164 12.83 8.16 -3.08
N SER A 165 13.30 7.41 -4.07
CA SER A 165 12.43 6.82 -5.08
C SER A 165 11.68 5.60 -4.52
N ALA A 166 10.50 5.30 -5.11
CA ALA A 166 9.77 4.07 -4.80
C ALA A 166 10.63 2.82 -5.08
N SER A 167 11.47 2.85 -6.12
CA SER A 167 12.39 1.76 -6.46
C SER A 167 13.43 1.52 -5.36
N TRP A 168 13.93 2.58 -4.73
CA TRP A 168 14.85 2.46 -3.61
C TRP A 168 14.16 1.74 -2.43
N LEU A 169 12.95 2.16 -2.06
CA LEU A 169 12.20 1.52 -0.96
C LEU A 169 11.88 0.04 -1.28
N HIS A 170 11.57 -0.29 -2.53
CA HIS A 170 11.43 -1.67 -2.98
C HIS A 170 12.71 -2.49 -2.79
N THR A 171 13.87 -1.87 -3.03
CA THR A 171 15.16 -2.53 -2.81
C THR A 171 15.40 -2.79 -1.33
N GLN A 172 15.12 -1.81 -0.45
CA GLN A 172 15.22 -2.00 1.00
C GLN A 172 14.26 -3.07 1.50
N PHE A 173 13.02 -3.06 1.03
CA PHE A 173 12.04 -4.07 1.37
C PHE A 173 12.50 -5.50 1.00
N ARG A 174 13.03 -5.70 -0.20
CA ARG A 174 13.58 -7.02 -0.61
C ARG A 174 14.79 -7.44 0.24
N GLN A 175 15.61 -6.48 0.65
CA GLN A 175 16.70 -6.75 1.58
C GLN A 175 16.17 -7.24 2.93
N LEU A 176 15.14 -6.59 3.48
CA LEU A 176 14.51 -7.01 4.73
C LEU A 176 13.85 -8.39 4.61
N LEU A 177 13.12 -8.69 3.52
CA LEU A 177 12.58 -10.05 3.30
C LEU A 177 13.68 -11.12 3.39
N ARG A 178 14.82 -10.87 2.75
CA ARG A 178 15.96 -11.79 2.78
C ARG A 178 16.54 -11.94 4.19
N MET A 179 16.75 -10.83 4.90
CA MET A 179 17.27 -10.83 6.26
C MET A 179 16.32 -11.53 7.24
N SER A 180 15.01 -11.45 6.99
CA SER A 180 13.96 -12.07 7.80
C SER A 180 13.62 -13.50 7.38
N SER A 181 14.35 -14.07 6.41
CA SER A 181 14.05 -15.41 5.86
C SER A 181 12.63 -15.55 5.34
N ILE A 182 12.07 -14.48 4.74
CA ILE A 182 10.75 -14.50 4.09
C ILE A 182 10.96 -14.68 2.59
N PRO A 183 10.40 -15.73 1.96
CA PRO A 183 10.59 -16.01 0.55
C PRO A 183 10.02 -14.89 -0.35
N TYR A 184 10.82 -14.41 -1.30
CA TYR A 184 10.35 -13.40 -2.25
C TYR A 184 9.56 -13.99 -3.43
N GLY A 185 9.83 -15.22 -3.83
CA GLY A 185 9.13 -15.90 -4.93
C GLY A 185 9.34 -15.31 -6.34
N GLY A 186 10.02 -14.17 -6.48
CA GLY A 186 10.30 -13.50 -7.75
C GLY A 186 9.28 -12.40 -8.12
N PRO A 187 9.51 -11.69 -9.24
CA PRO A 187 8.63 -10.62 -9.72
C PRO A 187 7.20 -11.13 -9.97
N GLY A 188 6.22 -10.44 -9.39
CA GLY A 188 4.80 -10.78 -9.53
C GLY A 188 4.30 -11.97 -8.71
N LYS A 189 5.17 -12.67 -7.99
CA LYS A 189 4.83 -13.87 -7.20
C LYS A 189 5.06 -13.71 -5.70
N GLY A 190 5.85 -12.73 -5.28
CA GLY A 190 6.24 -12.53 -3.90
C GLY A 190 5.64 -11.29 -3.26
N PRO A 191 5.93 -11.09 -1.94
CA PRO A 191 5.51 -9.91 -1.20
C PRO A 191 6.01 -8.62 -1.84
N ARG A 192 5.21 -7.56 -1.70
CA ARG A 192 5.53 -6.19 -2.17
C ARG A 192 5.36 -5.20 -1.04
N PRO A 193 5.98 -4.02 -1.07
CA PRO A 193 5.77 -2.99 -0.05
C PRO A 193 4.29 -2.62 0.16
N HIS A 194 3.47 -2.66 -0.90
CA HIS A 194 2.04 -2.39 -0.78
C HIS A 194 1.27 -3.47 0.00
N ASP A 195 1.81 -4.68 0.09
CA ASP A 195 1.19 -5.77 0.85
C ASP A 195 1.29 -5.54 2.38
N ILE A 196 2.21 -4.68 2.85
CA ILE A 196 2.23 -4.19 4.24
C ILE A 196 0.92 -3.48 4.56
N ARG A 197 0.44 -2.61 3.67
CA ARG A 197 -0.84 -1.92 3.85
C ARG A 197 -2.04 -2.88 3.78
N HIS A 198 -1.97 -3.91 2.95
CA HIS A 198 -2.98 -4.97 2.93
C HIS A 198 -2.99 -5.72 4.26
N THR A 199 -1.81 -6.03 4.80
CA THR A 199 -1.65 -6.67 6.12
C THR A 199 -2.26 -5.81 7.22
N PHE A 200 -1.91 -4.53 7.29
CA PHE A 200 -2.50 -3.59 8.26
C PHE A 200 -4.03 -3.62 8.22
N ALA A 201 -4.62 -3.52 7.03
CA ALA A 201 -6.08 -3.51 6.88
C ALA A 201 -6.73 -4.82 7.34
N VAL A 202 -6.12 -5.96 7.00
CA VAL A 202 -6.60 -7.29 7.42
C VAL A 202 -6.49 -7.48 8.93
N HIS A 203 -5.39 -7.04 9.55
CA HIS A 203 -5.22 -7.11 11.01
C HIS A 203 -6.21 -6.20 11.74
N CYS A 204 -6.47 -4.98 11.25
CA CYS A 204 -7.52 -4.13 11.81
C CYS A 204 -8.89 -4.81 11.78
N LEU A 205 -9.27 -5.35 10.62
CA LEU A 205 -10.56 -6.05 10.48
C LEU A 205 -10.63 -7.29 11.37
N ASN A 206 -9.56 -8.09 11.45
CA ASN A 206 -9.49 -9.24 12.33
C ASN A 206 -9.71 -8.84 13.78
N ASN A 207 -9.00 -7.82 14.26
CA ASN A 207 -9.11 -7.35 15.64
C ASN A 207 -10.52 -6.84 15.94
N TRP A 208 -11.15 -6.07 15.03
CA TRP A 208 -12.52 -5.59 15.21
C TRP A 208 -13.53 -6.73 15.28
N VAL A 209 -13.38 -7.76 14.43
CA VAL A 209 -14.24 -8.96 14.50
C VAL A 209 -14.06 -9.68 15.83
N LEU A 210 -12.83 -9.82 16.31
CA LEU A 210 -12.55 -10.49 17.60
C LEU A 210 -13.09 -9.68 18.78
N SER A 211 -13.04 -8.35 18.74
CA SER A 211 -13.60 -7.47 19.78
C SER A 211 -15.13 -7.32 19.70
N GLY A 212 -15.77 -7.86 18.66
CA GLY A 212 -17.23 -7.78 18.48
C GLY A 212 -17.73 -6.45 17.94
N GLU A 213 -16.86 -5.64 17.35
CA GLU A 213 -17.22 -4.35 16.74
C GLU A 213 -18.16 -4.54 15.55
N ASP A 214 -19.06 -3.58 15.36
CA ASP A 214 -19.94 -3.54 14.19
C ASP A 214 -19.16 -3.15 12.93
N LEU A 215 -18.93 -4.13 12.06
CA LEU A 215 -18.19 -3.93 10.83
C LEU A 215 -18.92 -3.00 9.83
N THR A 216 -20.24 -2.81 9.95
CA THR A 216 -20.97 -1.85 9.10
C THR A 216 -20.53 -0.42 9.38
N VAL A 217 -20.14 -0.14 10.62
CA VAL A 217 -19.58 1.16 11.06
C VAL A 217 -18.05 1.19 10.83
N ALA A 218 -17.36 0.11 11.17
CA ALA A 218 -15.90 0.05 11.12
C ALA A 218 -15.32 0.11 9.69
N LEU A 219 -15.98 -0.53 8.71
CA LEU A 219 -15.50 -0.52 7.32
C LEU A 219 -15.43 0.86 6.66
N PRO A 220 -16.45 1.73 6.75
CA PRO A 220 -16.35 3.11 6.28
C PRO A 220 -15.21 3.88 6.94
N VAL A 221 -14.99 3.69 8.25
CA VAL A 221 -13.89 4.31 8.99
C VAL A 221 -12.55 3.84 8.44
N LEU A 222 -12.34 2.52 8.28
CA LEU A 222 -11.12 1.98 7.67
C LEU A 222 -10.92 2.49 6.23
N SER A 223 -11.99 2.54 5.44
CA SER A 223 -11.95 3.06 4.07
C SER A 223 -11.45 4.50 4.02
N ARG A 224 -11.97 5.35 4.90
CA ARG A 224 -11.57 6.76 5.02
C ARG A 224 -10.15 6.89 5.55
N TYR A 225 -9.79 6.14 6.60
CA TYR A 225 -8.44 6.10 7.17
C TYR A 225 -7.40 5.71 6.12
N LEU A 226 -7.68 4.68 5.33
CA LEU A 226 -6.82 4.27 4.23
C LEU A 226 -6.83 5.25 3.04
N GLY A 227 -7.77 6.19 2.95
CA GLY A 227 -7.91 7.10 1.81
C GLY A 227 -8.34 6.38 0.53
N HIS A 228 -9.34 5.52 0.62
CA HIS A 228 -10.02 4.92 -0.53
C HIS A 228 -11.14 5.83 -1.03
N ASN A 229 -11.34 5.90 -2.35
CA ASN A 229 -12.41 6.69 -2.94
C ASN A 229 -13.81 6.04 -2.82
N GLY A 230 -13.90 4.85 -2.22
CA GLY A 230 -15.15 4.13 -2.03
C GLY A 230 -14.95 2.82 -1.31
N LEU A 231 -16.07 2.20 -0.88
CA LEU A 231 -16.08 0.96 -0.11
C LEU A 231 -15.54 -0.25 -0.88
N ALA A 232 -15.63 -0.25 -2.22
CA ALA A 232 -15.15 -1.37 -3.06
C ALA A 232 -13.66 -1.70 -2.82
N GLY A 233 -12.82 -0.67 -2.56
CA GLY A 233 -11.42 -0.87 -2.20
C GLY A 233 -11.24 -1.59 -0.86
N THR A 234 -12.19 -1.41 0.05
CA THR A 234 -12.16 -1.98 1.41
C THR A 234 -12.85 -3.34 1.47
N GLN A 235 -13.88 -3.59 0.65
CA GLN A 235 -14.54 -4.90 0.54
C GLN A 235 -13.57 -6.03 0.19
N LYS A 236 -12.54 -5.73 -0.60
CA LYS A 236 -11.46 -6.68 -0.89
C LYS A 236 -10.78 -7.20 0.37
N TYR A 237 -10.66 -6.37 1.40
CA TYR A 237 -10.04 -6.79 2.67
C TYR A 237 -10.92 -7.75 3.46
N LEU A 238 -12.25 -7.66 3.36
CA LEU A 238 -13.15 -8.66 3.95
C LEU A 238 -12.88 -10.05 3.38
N GLN A 239 -12.75 -10.16 2.05
CA GLN A 239 -12.42 -11.44 1.40
C GLN A 239 -11.05 -11.97 1.84
N LEU A 240 -10.04 -11.09 1.94
CA LEU A 240 -8.71 -11.48 2.41
C LEU A 240 -8.74 -11.92 3.87
N THR A 241 -9.47 -11.20 4.72
CA THR A 241 -9.63 -11.55 6.15
C THR A 241 -10.34 -12.89 6.30
N ALA A 242 -11.41 -13.15 5.56
CA ALA A 242 -12.11 -14.43 5.55
C ALA A 242 -11.20 -15.59 5.10
N GLN A 243 -10.33 -15.37 4.11
CA GLN A 243 -9.38 -16.38 3.63
C GLN A 243 -8.27 -16.69 4.65
N MET A 244 -7.77 -15.66 5.36
CA MET A 244 -6.69 -15.81 6.34
C MET A 244 -7.19 -16.35 7.69
N TYR A 245 -8.43 -16.03 8.04
CA TYR A 245 -9.04 -16.37 9.33
C TYR A 245 -10.41 -17.06 9.13
N PRO A 246 -10.43 -18.35 8.74
CA PRO A 246 -11.67 -19.07 8.42
C PRO A 246 -12.71 -19.08 9.54
N HIS A 247 -12.28 -19.01 10.80
CA HIS A 247 -13.17 -18.94 11.99
C HIS A 247 -13.98 -17.63 12.06
N ILE A 248 -13.59 -16.61 11.30
CA ILE A 248 -14.28 -15.32 11.21
C ILE A 248 -15.41 -15.35 10.17
N VAL A 249 -15.37 -16.28 9.21
CA VAL A 249 -16.33 -16.36 8.11
C VAL A 249 -17.77 -16.42 8.62
N ALA A 250 -18.05 -17.25 9.63
CA ALA A 250 -19.38 -17.36 10.19
C ALA A 250 -19.90 -16.04 10.80
N ARG A 251 -19.03 -15.24 11.41
CA ARG A 251 -19.40 -13.91 11.94
C ARG A 251 -19.57 -12.88 10.83
N LEU A 252 -18.72 -12.93 9.82
CA LEU A 252 -18.82 -12.06 8.63
C LEU A 252 -20.10 -12.37 7.84
N GLU A 253 -20.48 -13.64 7.70
CA GLU A 253 -21.72 -14.05 7.07
C GLU A 253 -22.95 -13.62 7.86
N ALA A 254 -22.93 -13.71 9.17
CA ALA A 254 -24.03 -13.26 10.02
C ALA A 254 -24.26 -11.74 9.91
N GLN A 255 -23.20 -10.94 9.77
CA GLN A 255 -23.27 -9.47 9.66
C GLN A 255 -23.42 -8.98 8.21
N PHE A 256 -22.90 -9.69 7.22
CA PHE A 256 -22.75 -9.22 5.84
C PHE A 256 -23.29 -10.19 4.78
N GLY A 257 -23.80 -11.36 5.15
CA GLY A 257 -24.25 -12.37 4.18
C GLY A 257 -25.32 -11.87 3.18
N GLY A 258 -26.06 -10.81 3.55
CA GLY A 258 -26.97 -10.13 2.65
C GLY A 258 -26.40 -8.95 1.86
N LEU A 259 -25.17 -8.50 2.18
CA LEU A 259 -24.52 -7.33 1.57
C LEU A 259 -23.43 -7.68 0.57
N ILE A 260 -22.91 -8.92 0.64
CA ILE A 260 -21.90 -9.41 -0.30
C ILE A 260 -22.62 -10.19 -1.38
N PRO A 261 -22.75 -9.67 -2.60
CA PRO A 261 -23.35 -10.45 -3.69
C PRO A 261 -22.53 -11.73 -3.89
N PRO A 262 -23.19 -12.88 -4.16
CA PRO A 262 -22.49 -14.10 -4.50
C PRO A 262 -21.55 -13.83 -5.68
N LEU A 263 -20.36 -14.44 -5.68
CA LEU A 263 -19.50 -14.45 -6.84
C LEU A 263 -20.31 -15.04 -8.00
N GLU A 264 -20.68 -14.21 -8.98
CA GLU A 264 -21.16 -14.72 -10.24
C GLU A 264 -20.01 -15.50 -10.88
N VAL A 265 -19.96 -16.79 -10.61
CA VAL A 265 -19.24 -17.74 -11.45
C VAL A 265 -20.06 -17.80 -12.72
N SER A 266 -19.66 -17.03 -13.73
CA SER A 266 -20.19 -17.23 -15.07
C SER A 266 -19.77 -18.64 -15.52
N ASP A 267 -20.66 -19.62 -15.33
CA ASP A 267 -20.66 -20.87 -16.08
C ASP A 267 -20.89 -20.51 -17.56
N GLU A 268 -19.86 -20.16 -18.26
CA GLU A 268 -19.78 -20.34 -19.69
C GLU A 268 -18.96 -21.60 -19.96
N SER A 269 -19.62 -22.75 -19.71
CA SER A 269 -19.39 -23.99 -20.46
C SER A 269 -20.28 -23.91 -21.71
N ILE A 270 -19.67 -23.73 -22.84
CA ILE A 270 -19.84 -24.41 -24.14
C ILE A 270 -19.20 -23.56 -25.22
#